data_bffd5d6c6b540e3f5c9254784fee6f49
#
_entry.id   bffd5d6c6b540e3f5c9254784fee6f49
#
_cell.length_a   1.000
_cell.length_b   1.000
_cell.length_c   1.000
_cell.angle_alpha   90.00
_cell.angle_beta   90.00
_cell.angle_gamma   90.00
#
_symmetry.space_group_name_H-M   'P 1'
#
loop_
_entity.id
_entity.type
_entity.pdbx_description
1 polymer ?
#
loop_
_entity_poly.entity_id
_entity_poly.type
_entity_poly.pdbx_seq_one_letter_code
_entity_poly.pdbx_strand_id
1 'polypeptide(L)'
;MATLAITGGTLIDGSGRDPVANATVLIDGERIVAAGPASAVSLPQGTQVLDVCGRTVLPGIIDCHVHGTYRARDMRQHLLNAPTYNVLRSTAVLKETLACGVTTARDMGGADAGFREAIAEGYIAGPRLLISIAMVSQTGGHGDAWVPAGLRVQKRAWLPSPVADGVDEVRRLVRHILMAGADFIKICATGGITSVTDSWDEPQFTHDEIRVAVTEAATRRKTVAVHAEGVDGIRTALGAGVHSLEHGWFIDEQCVDSMLKQGTWWVPTLALVPLSLEHRKANTAWDKQQLANEAVKEHEIFERMQKQIPLWKDAVKRGVKVAFGTDQSHRLLVGENMVEFRFMVDWLGMTPMQALVSATSRAAECIGRGDVGVLEAGRYADVLVVDGDPLADIRVLEERTRLKLVMQAGRAYTNTL
;
A
#
# COMPACT_ATOMS: atom_id res chain seq x y z
N MET A 1 -13.74 27.08 9.02
CA MET A 1 -13.51 26.14 10.16
C MET A 1 -12.58 26.86 11.13
N ALA A 2 -12.62 26.54 12.43
CA ALA A 2 -11.67 27.12 13.38
C ALA A 2 -10.25 26.59 13.08
N THR A 3 -9.24 27.46 13.22
CA THR A 3 -7.83 27.03 13.12
C THR A 3 -7.47 26.13 14.29
N LEU A 4 -6.68 25.09 14.03
CA LEU A 4 -6.19 24.14 15.02
C LEU A 4 -4.66 24.16 15.05
N ALA A 5 -4.07 24.19 16.24
CA ALA A 5 -2.63 24.01 16.42
C ALA A 5 -2.34 22.75 17.23
N ILE A 6 -1.55 21.86 16.70
CA ILE A 6 -0.96 20.71 17.42
C ILE A 6 0.40 21.17 17.95
N THR A 7 0.57 21.17 19.28
CA THR A 7 1.73 21.77 19.95
C THR A 7 2.41 20.83 20.92
N GLY A 8 3.65 21.16 21.34
CA GLY A 8 4.34 20.49 22.45
C GLY A 8 4.88 19.09 22.12
N GLY A 9 4.95 18.72 20.84
CA GLY A 9 5.48 17.42 20.41
C GLY A 9 6.84 17.51 19.73
N THR A 10 7.41 16.33 19.42
CA THR A 10 8.54 16.18 18.51
C THR A 10 8.03 15.93 17.10
N LEU A 11 8.30 16.83 16.18
CA LEU A 11 7.86 16.76 14.78
C LEU A 11 8.89 15.98 13.96
N ILE A 12 8.45 14.89 13.31
CA ILE A 12 9.14 14.23 12.21
C ILE A 12 8.29 14.51 10.96
N ASP A 13 8.73 15.47 10.15
CA ASP A 13 7.88 16.05 9.10
C ASP A 13 7.67 15.19 7.84
N GLY A 14 8.33 14.03 7.77
CA GLY A 14 8.24 13.09 6.64
C GLY A 14 9.22 13.38 5.49
N SER A 15 9.99 14.47 5.54
CA SER A 15 10.97 14.83 4.50
C SER A 15 12.33 14.17 4.66
N GLY A 16 12.61 13.58 5.83
CA GLY A 16 13.92 13.03 6.19
C GLY A 16 14.85 14.04 6.86
N ARG A 17 14.39 15.25 7.15
CA ARG A 17 15.10 16.23 7.99
C ARG A 17 15.14 15.78 9.45
N ASP A 18 16.07 16.34 10.22
CA ASP A 18 16.16 16.07 11.66
C ASP A 18 14.86 16.43 12.37
N PRO A 19 14.46 15.66 13.40
CA PRO A 19 13.28 15.95 14.20
C PRO A 19 13.35 17.30 14.88
N VAL A 20 12.19 17.98 14.97
CA VAL A 20 12.05 19.28 15.62
C VAL A 20 11.36 19.12 16.97
N ALA A 21 12.09 19.28 18.06
CA ALA A 21 11.52 19.26 19.41
C ALA A 21 10.63 20.51 19.67
N ASN A 22 9.62 20.35 20.53
CA ASN A 22 8.68 21.43 20.88
C ASN A 22 8.15 22.14 19.64
N ALA A 23 7.61 21.35 18.71
CA ALA A 23 7.09 21.83 17.44
C ALA A 23 5.62 22.24 17.54
N THR A 24 5.21 23.02 16.55
CA THR A 24 3.83 23.38 16.30
C THR A 24 3.45 23.05 14.84
N VAL A 25 2.31 22.42 14.64
CA VAL A 25 1.66 22.27 13.34
C VAL A 25 0.36 23.05 13.37
N LEU A 26 0.30 24.14 12.60
CA LEU A 26 -0.90 25.00 12.47
C LEU A 26 -1.70 24.54 11.25
N ILE A 27 -2.99 24.31 11.46
CA ILE A 27 -3.94 23.78 10.48
C ILE A 27 -5.10 24.75 10.32
N ASP A 28 -5.49 25.02 9.07
CA ASP A 28 -6.73 25.72 8.74
C ASP A 28 -7.55 24.89 7.77
N GLY A 29 -8.73 24.47 8.22
CA GLY A 29 -9.57 23.54 7.47
C GLY A 29 -8.84 22.23 7.17
N GLU A 30 -8.65 21.94 5.88
CA GLU A 30 -8.02 20.69 5.43
C GLU A 30 -6.49 20.78 5.26
N ARG A 31 -5.92 21.99 5.42
CA ARG A 31 -4.53 22.26 5.03
C ARG A 31 -3.66 22.70 6.20
N ILE A 32 -2.39 22.33 6.10
CA ILE A 32 -1.34 22.83 6.97
C ILE A 32 -1.00 24.26 6.53
N VAL A 33 -1.00 25.20 7.49
CA VAL A 33 -0.59 26.59 7.27
C VAL A 33 0.89 26.75 7.57
N ALA A 34 1.37 26.14 8.66
CA ALA A 34 2.75 26.17 9.06
C ALA A 34 3.08 24.94 9.90
N ALA A 35 4.33 24.46 9.83
CA ALA A 35 4.86 23.42 10.72
C ALA A 35 6.33 23.70 10.99
N GLY A 36 6.76 23.56 12.25
CA GLY A 36 8.14 23.82 12.66
C GLY A 36 8.28 24.10 14.15
N PRO A 37 9.44 24.68 14.57
CA PRO A 37 9.65 25.06 15.98
C PRO A 37 8.55 26.00 16.47
N ALA A 38 8.07 25.81 17.70
CA ALA A 38 7.00 26.64 18.26
C ALA A 38 7.31 28.15 18.23
N SER A 39 8.59 28.53 18.34
CA SER A 39 9.06 29.91 18.24
C SER A 39 8.91 30.52 16.83
N ALA A 40 8.76 29.71 15.79
CA ALA A 40 8.64 30.13 14.40
C ALA A 40 7.20 30.12 13.87
N VAL A 41 6.25 29.56 14.64
CA VAL A 41 4.85 29.46 14.23
C VAL A 41 3.97 30.38 15.08
N SER A 42 3.47 31.44 14.45
CA SER A 42 2.55 32.38 15.13
C SER A 42 1.11 31.83 15.08
N LEU A 43 0.46 31.78 16.24
CA LEU A 43 -0.92 31.31 16.34
C LEU A 43 -1.90 32.48 16.20
N PRO A 44 -2.85 32.44 15.23
CA PRO A 44 -3.95 33.41 15.16
C PRO A 44 -4.80 33.41 16.43
N GLN A 45 -5.42 34.57 16.73
CA GLN A 45 -6.35 34.66 17.86
C GLN A 45 -7.54 33.71 17.66
N GLY A 46 -7.91 32.96 18.70
CA GLY A 46 -9.00 31.99 18.65
C GLY A 46 -8.61 30.63 18.08
N THR A 47 -7.31 30.38 17.82
CA THR A 47 -6.83 29.07 17.44
C THR A 47 -7.09 28.05 18.57
N GLN A 48 -7.72 26.93 18.23
CA GLN A 48 -7.84 25.80 19.14
C GLN A 48 -6.47 25.14 19.31
N VAL A 49 -6.04 24.91 20.54
CA VAL A 49 -4.73 24.27 20.82
C VAL A 49 -4.94 22.84 21.30
N LEU A 50 -4.22 21.92 20.69
CA LEU A 50 -4.12 20.51 21.08
C LEU A 50 -2.67 20.23 21.49
N ASP A 51 -2.41 20.19 22.79
CA ASP A 51 -1.08 19.86 23.32
C ASP A 51 -0.89 18.34 23.32
N VAL A 52 0.15 17.86 22.65
CA VAL A 52 0.46 16.44 22.54
C VAL A 52 1.47 15.96 23.61
N CYS A 53 1.83 16.80 24.56
CA CYS A 53 2.57 16.44 25.77
C CYS A 53 3.87 15.65 25.47
N GLY A 54 4.70 16.14 24.58
CA GLY A 54 6.01 15.54 24.23
C GLY A 54 5.95 14.35 23.28
N ARG A 55 4.77 13.91 22.82
CA ARG A 55 4.61 12.80 21.87
C ARG A 55 5.16 13.15 20.49
N THR A 56 5.35 12.11 19.66
CA THR A 56 5.83 12.29 18.29
C THR A 56 4.68 12.62 17.34
N VAL A 57 4.88 13.66 16.52
CA VAL A 57 3.97 14.09 15.46
C VAL A 57 4.55 13.69 14.12
N LEU A 58 3.77 12.93 13.33
CA LEU A 58 4.16 12.35 12.04
C LEU A 58 3.14 12.73 10.95
N PRO A 59 3.52 12.70 9.65
CA PRO A 59 2.53 12.65 8.58
C PRO A 59 1.70 11.36 8.66
N GLY A 60 0.49 11.41 8.11
CA GLY A 60 -0.28 10.19 7.84
C GLY A 60 0.49 9.24 6.93
N ILE A 61 0.41 7.95 7.22
CA ILE A 61 1.08 6.90 6.45
C ILE A 61 0.40 6.72 5.10
N ILE A 62 1.21 6.53 4.07
CA ILE A 62 0.78 6.19 2.72
C ILE A 62 1.16 4.74 2.46
N ASP A 63 0.15 3.89 2.27
CA ASP A 63 0.33 2.49 1.92
C ASP A 63 0.15 2.31 0.41
N CYS A 64 1.25 2.02 -0.30
CA CYS A 64 1.28 1.92 -1.75
C CYS A 64 0.71 0.60 -2.28
N HIS A 65 0.35 -0.36 -1.42
CA HIS A 65 -0.18 -1.64 -1.85
C HIS A 65 -1.19 -2.19 -0.84
N VAL A 66 -2.47 -1.98 -1.11
CA VAL A 66 -3.55 -2.59 -0.32
C VAL A 66 -4.62 -3.21 -1.21
N HIS A 67 -5.41 -4.11 -0.64
CA HIS A 67 -6.68 -4.58 -1.17
C HIS A 67 -7.78 -4.19 -0.17
N GLY A 68 -8.07 -2.89 -0.08
CA GLY A 68 -8.91 -2.28 0.95
C GLY A 68 -10.37 -2.77 1.00
N THR A 69 -10.81 -3.47 -0.03
CA THR A 69 -12.15 -4.06 -0.09
C THR A 69 -12.17 -5.57 0.18
N TYR A 70 -11.00 -6.16 0.44
CA TYR A 70 -10.86 -7.58 0.73
C TYR A 70 -10.79 -7.85 2.24
N ARG A 71 -11.73 -8.63 2.76
CA ARG A 71 -11.67 -9.18 4.13
C ARG A 71 -11.98 -10.68 4.18
N ALA A 72 -12.29 -11.31 3.07
CA ALA A 72 -12.70 -12.70 3.09
C ALA A 72 -11.48 -13.62 3.20
N ARG A 73 -11.33 -14.29 4.32
CA ARG A 73 -10.42 -15.44 4.46
C ARG A 73 -10.87 -16.63 3.60
N ASP A 74 -12.10 -16.61 3.11
CA ASP A 74 -12.68 -17.65 2.29
C ASP A 74 -13.34 -17.04 1.04
N MET A 75 -12.80 -17.36 -0.12
CA MET A 75 -13.35 -16.97 -1.42
C MET A 75 -14.80 -17.48 -1.60
N ARG A 76 -15.14 -18.63 -1.02
CA ARG A 76 -16.50 -19.18 -1.05
C ARG A 76 -17.51 -18.26 -0.37
N GLN A 77 -17.13 -17.69 0.80
CA GLN A 77 -18.00 -16.73 1.49
C GLN A 77 -18.23 -15.47 0.66
N HIS A 78 -17.21 -15.01 -0.06
CA HIS A 78 -17.36 -13.85 -0.94
C HIS A 78 -18.34 -14.12 -2.08
N LEU A 79 -18.36 -15.34 -2.60
CA LEU A 79 -19.30 -15.78 -3.65
C LEU A 79 -20.73 -15.95 -3.17
N LEU A 80 -20.89 -16.42 -1.94
CA LEU A 80 -22.21 -16.75 -1.38
C LEU A 80 -22.92 -15.52 -0.76
N ASN A 81 -22.18 -14.46 -0.48
CA ASN A 81 -22.74 -13.24 0.08
C ASN A 81 -23.42 -12.37 -0.97
N ALA A 82 -24.49 -11.71 -0.59
CA ALA A 82 -25.06 -10.65 -1.41
C ALA A 82 -24.00 -9.57 -1.73
N PRO A 83 -23.95 -9.03 -2.96
CA PRO A 83 -22.97 -7.99 -3.33
C PRO A 83 -23.00 -6.79 -2.39
N THR A 84 -24.18 -6.34 -1.95
CA THR A 84 -24.33 -5.25 -0.99
C THR A 84 -23.72 -5.55 0.37
N TYR A 85 -23.77 -6.80 0.84
CA TYR A 85 -23.08 -7.21 2.07
C TYR A 85 -21.57 -7.06 1.94
N ASN A 86 -21.00 -7.48 0.82
CA ASN A 86 -19.57 -7.33 0.56
C ASN A 86 -19.14 -5.86 0.48
N VAL A 87 -19.95 -4.97 -0.11
CA VAL A 87 -19.72 -3.53 -0.15
C VAL A 87 -19.74 -2.95 1.27
N LEU A 88 -20.77 -3.20 2.06
CA LEU A 88 -20.89 -2.70 3.43
C LEU A 88 -19.75 -3.20 4.33
N ARG A 89 -19.35 -4.44 4.17
CA ARG A 89 -18.21 -5.02 4.89
C ARG A 89 -16.89 -4.34 4.51
N SER A 90 -16.71 -3.96 3.25
CA SER A 90 -15.54 -3.22 2.78
C SER A 90 -15.42 -1.85 3.45
N THR A 91 -16.54 -1.19 3.77
CA THR A 91 -16.49 0.11 4.48
C THR A 91 -15.88 -0.02 5.88
N ALA A 92 -16.13 -1.14 6.57
CA ALA A 92 -15.51 -1.40 7.87
C ALA A 92 -13.99 -1.63 7.74
N VAL A 93 -13.54 -2.33 6.69
CA VAL A 93 -12.10 -2.51 6.40
C VAL A 93 -11.43 -1.16 6.16
N LEU A 94 -12.01 -0.32 5.30
CA LEU A 94 -11.47 0.99 4.98
C LEU A 94 -11.39 1.90 6.21
N LYS A 95 -12.43 1.88 7.05
CA LYS A 95 -12.44 2.62 8.32
C LYS A 95 -11.32 2.16 9.26
N GLU A 96 -11.11 0.84 9.39
CA GLU A 96 -10.04 0.29 10.21
C GLU A 96 -8.65 0.61 9.63
N THR A 97 -8.47 0.57 8.31
CA THR A 97 -7.23 0.96 7.63
C THR A 97 -6.87 2.41 7.95
N LEU A 98 -7.86 3.32 7.91
CA LEU A 98 -7.64 4.70 8.34
C LEU A 98 -7.30 4.79 9.84
N ALA A 99 -8.02 4.06 10.69
CA ALA A 99 -7.84 4.09 12.14
C ALA A 99 -6.47 3.55 12.60
N CYS A 100 -5.76 2.75 11.79
CA CYS A 100 -4.39 2.34 12.08
C CYS A 100 -3.33 3.33 11.56
N GLY A 101 -3.74 4.51 11.04
CA GLY A 101 -2.82 5.58 10.65
C GLY A 101 -2.52 5.66 9.15
N VAL A 102 -3.10 4.78 8.33
CA VAL A 102 -2.98 4.87 6.87
C VAL A 102 -4.00 5.91 6.36
N THR A 103 -3.52 7.11 6.03
CA THR A 103 -4.39 8.22 5.56
C THR A 103 -4.54 8.26 4.04
N THR A 104 -3.62 7.64 3.32
CA THR A 104 -3.70 7.49 1.85
C THR A 104 -3.30 6.06 1.49
N ALA A 105 -4.01 5.45 0.55
CA ALA A 105 -3.73 4.08 0.12
C ALA A 105 -3.89 3.91 -1.39
N ARG A 106 -3.04 3.06 -1.98
CA ARG A 106 -3.12 2.63 -3.38
C ARG A 106 -3.74 1.22 -3.43
N ASP A 107 -5.02 1.13 -3.85
CA ASP A 107 -5.75 -0.15 -3.94
C ASP A 107 -5.39 -0.87 -5.24
N MET A 108 -4.75 -2.03 -5.09
CA MET A 108 -4.22 -2.85 -6.17
C MET A 108 -5.25 -3.73 -6.85
N GLY A 109 -6.51 -3.52 -6.56
CA GLY A 109 -7.65 -4.17 -7.18
C GLY A 109 -8.73 -4.52 -6.19
N GLY A 110 -9.96 -4.25 -6.61
CA GLY A 110 -11.16 -4.49 -5.81
C GLY A 110 -11.97 -3.24 -5.49
N ALA A 111 -11.34 -2.10 -5.19
CA ALA A 111 -12.05 -0.84 -5.06
C ALA A 111 -12.36 -0.24 -6.44
N ASP A 112 -13.54 0.34 -6.58
CA ASP A 112 -13.97 1.11 -7.75
C ASP A 112 -14.10 2.60 -7.42
N ALA A 113 -14.47 3.41 -8.43
CA ALA A 113 -14.65 4.85 -8.28
C ALA A 113 -15.67 5.20 -7.18
N GLY A 114 -16.69 4.37 -6.97
CA GLY A 114 -17.72 4.61 -5.94
C GLY A 114 -17.12 4.62 -4.52
N PHE A 115 -16.16 3.76 -4.20
CA PHE A 115 -15.49 3.80 -2.89
C PHE A 115 -14.63 5.06 -2.75
N ARG A 116 -13.85 5.41 -3.77
CA ARG A 116 -13.01 6.62 -3.76
C ARG A 116 -13.85 7.88 -3.56
N GLU A 117 -14.94 8.01 -4.30
CA GLU A 117 -15.84 9.16 -4.25
C GLU A 117 -16.61 9.22 -2.94
N ALA A 118 -17.11 8.08 -2.45
CA ALA A 118 -17.81 8.01 -1.17
C ALA A 118 -16.92 8.41 0.02
N ILE A 119 -15.62 8.10 -0.04
CA ILE A 119 -14.63 8.58 0.95
C ILE A 119 -14.42 10.09 0.79
N ALA A 120 -14.20 10.56 -0.45
CA ALA A 120 -13.95 11.98 -0.72
C ALA A 120 -15.13 12.87 -0.32
N GLU A 121 -16.35 12.40 -0.48
CA GLU A 121 -17.59 13.11 -0.11
C GLU A 121 -17.97 12.90 1.38
N GLY A 122 -17.24 12.03 2.10
CA GLY A 122 -17.44 11.79 3.53
C GLY A 122 -18.61 10.87 3.89
N TYR A 123 -19.20 10.16 2.91
CA TYR A 123 -20.24 9.14 3.18
C TYR A 123 -19.69 7.95 3.97
N ILE A 124 -18.43 7.60 3.75
CA ILE A 124 -17.74 6.53 4.47
C ILE A 124 -16.36 7.03 4.94
N ALA A 125 -15.91 6.52 6.08
CA ALA A 125 -14.55 6.74 6.55
C ALA A 125 -13.58 5.76 5.88
N GLY A 126 -12.41 6.24 5.46
CA GLY A 126 -11.35 5.43 4.85
C GLY A 126 -10.16 6.28 4.44
N PRO A 127 -9.02 5.67 4.10
CA PRO A 127 -7.89 6.38 3.54
C PRO A 127 -8.28 7.01 2.19
N ARG A 128 -7.65 8.09 1.81
CA ARG A 128 -7.73 8.65 0.45
C ARG A 128 -7.26 7.58 -0.54
N LEU A 129 -8.15 7.08 -1.40
CA LEU A 129 -7.84 5.97 -2.29
C LEU A 129 -7.33 6.45 -3.66
N LEU A 130 -6.28 5.75 -4.14
CA LEU A 130 -5.94 5.63 -5.55
C LEU A 130 -6.28 4.20 -5.97
N ILE A 131 -7.00 4.00 -7.07
CA ILE A 131 -7.59 2.72 -7.44
C ILE A 131 -7.09 2.22 -8.78
N SER A 132 -6.80 0.92 -8.88
CA SER A 132 -6.55 0.22 -10.14
C SER A 132 -7.80 -0.49 -10.70
N ILE A 133 -8.84 -0.61 -9.87
CA ILE A 133 -10.11 -1.30 -10.18
C ILE A 133 -9.91 -2.81 -10.32
N ALA A 134 -9.05 -3.27 -11.23
CA ALA A 134 -8.82 -4.68 -11.53
C ALA A 134 -7.32 -4.97 -11.69
N MET A 135 -6.91 -6.19 -11.37
CA MET A 135 -5.58 -6.72 -11.67
C MET A 135 -5.62 -7.37 -13.05
N VAL A 136 -4.98 -6.75 -14.04
CA VAL A 136 -4.88 -7.34 -15.40
C VAL A 136 -4.06 -8.62 -15.34
N SER A 137 -4.61 -9.71 -15.86
CA SER A 137 -4.01 -11.04 -15.83
C SER A 137 -4.31 -11.78 -17.14
N GLN A 138 -3.47 -12.74 -17.49
CA GLN A 138 -3.76 -13.68 -18.57
C GLN A 138 -4.74 -14.78 -18.12
N THR A 139 -5.29 -15.55 -19.07
CA THR A 139 -6.07 -16.75 -18.77
C THR A 139 -5.24 -17.74 -17.91
N GLY A 140 -5.81 -18.17 -16.79
CA GLY A 140 -5.14 -19.05 -15.83
C GLY A 140 -4.08 -18.35 -14.95
N GLY A 141 -3.89 -17.04 -15.12
CA GLY A 141 -2.90 -16.28 -14.36
C GLY A 141 -3.43 -15.79 -13.00
N HIS A 142 -2.55 -15.11 -12.25
CA HIS A 142 -2.73 -14.73 -10.84
C HIS A 142 -4.02 -13.92 -10.54
N GLY A 143 -4.44 -13.09 -11.47
CA GLY A 143 -5.69 -12.31 -11.35
C GLY A 143 -6.93 -13.03 -11.90
N ASP A 144 -6.78 -14.20 -12.54
CA ASP A 144 -7.91 -15.00 -13.05
C ASP A 144 -8.52 -15.80 -11.90
N ALA A 145 -9.69 -15.41 -11.50
CA ALA A 145 -10.42 -16.05 -10.41
C ALA A 145 -11.18 -17.32 -10.86
N TRP A 146 -10.61 -18.10 -11.78
CA TRP A 146 -11.14 -19.40 -12.16
C TRP A 146 -10.91 -20.44 -11.06
N VAL A 147 -11.90 -21.32 -10.86
CA VAL A 147 -11.79 -22.44 -9.91
C VAL A 147 -12.03 -23.78 -10.64
N PRO A 148 -11.45 -24.90 -10.15
CA PRO A 148 -11.54 -26.21 -10.81
C PRO A 148 -12.95 -26.74 -11.06
N ALA A 149 -13.96 -26.18 -10.39
CA ALA A 149 -15.38 -26.46 -10.69
C ALA A 149 -15.87 -25.85 -12.02
N GLY A 150 -14.99 -25.23 -12.80
CA GLY A 150 -15.33 -24.60 -14.08
C GLY A 150 -16.00 -23.22 -13.94
N LEU A 151 -15.97 -22.64 -12.76
CA LEU A 151 -16.55 -21.32 -12.48
C LEU A 151 -15.46 -20.25 -12.48
N ARG A 152 -15.72 -19.11 -13.11
CA ARG A 152 -14.92 -17.88 -12.93
C ARG A 152 -15.62 -16.95 -11.94
N VAL A 153 -14.93 -16.66 -10.86
CA VAL A 153 -15.46 -15.83 -9.79
C VAL A 153 -15.35 -14.36 -10.19
N GLN A 154 -16.42 -13.75 -10.68
CA GLN A 154 -16.47 -12.32 -10.82
C GLN A 154 -16.65 -11.67 -9.44
N LYS A 155 -15.62 -10.99 -8.97
CA LYS A 155 -15.64 -10.28 -7.67
C LYS A 155 -16.74 -9.23 -7.60
N ARG A 156 -17.04 -8.58 -8.74
CA ARG A 156 -18.13 -7.61 -8.92
C ARG A 156 -18.57 -7.61 -10.37
N ALA A 157 -19.85 -7.88 -10.63
CA ALA A 157 -20.39 -8.02 -11.97
C ALA A 157 -20.31 -6.74 -12.85
N TRP A 158 -20.17 -5.57 -12.19
CA TRP A 158 -20.06 -4.27 -12.90
C TRP A 158 -18.62 -3.84 -13.18
N LEU A 159 -17.61 -4.57 -12.68
CA LEU A 159 -16.21 -4.28 -13.00
C LEU A 159 -15.79 -5.01 -14.29
N PRO A 160 -14.81 -4.47 -15.03
CA PRO A 160 -14.20 -5.18 -16.14
C PRO A 160 -13.67 -6.55 -15.70
N SER A 161 -13.84 -7.57 -16.57
CA SER A 161 -13.11 -8.82 -16.38
C SER A 161 -11.59 -8.53 -16.39
N PRO A 162 -10.82 -9.03 -15.45
CA PRO A 162 -9.39 -8.74 -15.40
C PRO A 162 -8.56 -9.52 -16.42
N VAL A 163 -9.17 -10.46 -17.15
CA VAL A 163 -8.45 -11.41 -18.01
C VAL A 163 -8.39 -10.88 -19.45
N ALA A 164 -7.18 -10.91 -20.01
CA ALA A 164 -6.89 -10.56 -21.40
C ALA A 164 -5.68 -11.37 -21.91
N ASP A 165 -5.73 -11.84 -23.15
CA ASP A 165 -4.66 -12.58 -23.79
C ASP A 165 -4.25 -11.89 -25.10
N GLY A 166 -2.96 -11.65 -25.27
CA GLY A 166 -2.41 -10.94 -26.42
C GLY A 166 -2.49 -9.41 -26.35
N VAL A 167 -1.67 -8.76 -27.12
CA VAL A 167 -1.45 -7.30 -27.11
C VAL A 167 -2.76 -6.50 -27.30
N ASP A 168 -3.63 -6.95 -28.20
CA ASP A 168 -4.85 -6.19 -28.53
C ASP A 168 -5.92 -6.31 -27.43
N GLU A 169 -6.03 -7.45 -26.77
CA GLU A 169 -6.96 -7.59 -25.65
C GLU A 169 -6.46 -6.83 -24.42
N VAL A 170 -5.17 -6.90 -24.10
CA VAL A 170 -4.56 -6.09 -23.03
C VAL A 170 -4.79 -4.60 -23.30
N ARG A 171 -4.56 -4.12 -24.54
CA ARG A 171 -4.84 -2.72 -24.94
C ARG A 171 -6.30 -2.35 -24.67
N ARG A 172 -7.24 -3.18 -25.13
CA ARG A 172 -8.67 -2.94 -24.93
C ARG A 172 -9.05 -2.91 -23.46
N LEU A 173 -8.55 -3.86 -22.68
CA LEU A 173 -8.84 -3.96 -21.25
C LEU A 173 -8.28 -2.75 -20.48
N VAL A 174 -7.02 -2.34 -20.73
CA VAL A 174 -6.42 -1.14 -20.11
C VAL A 174 -7.26 0.10 -20.40
N ARG A 175 -7.70 0.30 -21.65
CA ARG A 175 -8.60 1.42 -22.01
C ARG A 175 -9.93 1.35 -21.25
N HIS A 176 -10.48 0.16 -21.06
CA HIS A 176 -11.74 -0.04 -20.32
C HIS A 176 -11.55 0.28 -18.83
N ILE A 177 -10.46 -0.19 -18.20
CA ILE A 177 -10.13 0.12 -16.80
C ILE A 177 -9.94 1.64 -16.61
N LEU A 178 -9.22 2.29 -17.51
CA LEU A 178 -9.04 3.75 -17.49
C LEU A 178 -10.35 4.52 -17.71
N MET A 179 -11.24 4.02 -18.55
CA MET A 179 -12.58 4.58 -18.75
C MET A 179 -13.44 4.45 -17.49
N ALA A 180 -13.27 3.36 -16.73
CA ALA A 180 -13.97 3.14 -15.47
C ALA A 180 -13.42 3.99 -14.31
N GLY A 181 -12.42 4.85 -14.55
CA GLY A 181 -11.92 5.84 -13.60
C GLY A 181 -10.70 5.40 -12.78
N ALA A 182 -9.93 4.41 -13.24
CA ALA A 182 -8.71 4.00 -12.56
C ALA A 182 -7.67 5.13 -12.51
N ASP A 183 -6.93 5.21 -11.39
CA ASP A 183 -5.84 6.16 -11.17
C ASP A 183 -4.52 5.65 -11.75
N PHE A 184 -4.36 4.34 -11.85
CA PHE A 184 -3.22 3.62 -12.39
C PHE A 184 -3.67 2.22 -12.88
N ILE A 185 -2.78 1.50 -13.56
CA ILE A 185 -3.03 0.11 -14.00
C ILE A 185 -2.24 -0.84 -13.09
N LYS A 186 -2.88 -1.91 -12.65
CA LYS A 186 -2.22 -3.07 -12.02
C LYS A 186 -2.22 -4.25 -12.99
N ILE A 187 -1.05 -4.86 -13.21
CA ILE A 187 -0.86 -6.05 -14.06
C ILE A 187 -0.06 -7.11 -13.30
N CYS A 188 -0.27 -8.40 -13.62
CA CYS A 188 0.46 -9.51 -13.03
C CYS A 188 1.44 -10.09 -14.05
N ALA A 189 2.74 -10.05 -13.75
CA ALA A 189 3.80 -10.60 -14.60
C ALA A 189 4.32 -11.96 -14.14
N THR A 190 3.86 -12.45 -12.99
CA THR A 190 4.05 -13.83 -12.52
C THR A 190 2.77 -14.37 -11.92
N GLY A 191 2.73 -15.67 -11.70
CA GLY A 191 1.82 -16.28 -10.74
C GLY A 191 2.11 -15.79 -9.32
N GLY A 192 1.43 -16.31 -8.33
CA GLY A 192 1.60 -15.89 -6.95
C GLY A 192 1.19 -16.94 -5.93
N ILE A 193 1.40 -16.63 -4.66
CA ILE A 193 1.13 -17.53 -3.53
C ILE A 193 -0.35 -17.91 -3.45
N THR A 194 -1.23 -17.02 -3.86
CA THR A 194 -2.68 -17.14 -3.61
C THR A 194 -3.44 -17.89 -4.67
N SER A 195 -2.87 -18.09 -5.85
CA SER A 195 -3.57 -18.80 -6.92
C SER A 195 -3.42 -20.30 -6.84
N VAL A 196 -4.48 -20.99 -7.28
CA VAL A 196 -4.51 -22.46 -7.34
C VAL A 196 -4.07 -23.00 -8.71
N THR A 197 -3.97 -22.13 -9.69
CA THR A 197 -3.74 -22.46 -11.10
C THR A 197 -2.34 -22.14 -11.59
N ASP A 198 -1.53 -21.40 -10.81
CA ASP A 198 -0.19 -20.97 -11.18
C ASP A 198 0.82 -21.12 -10.03
N SER A 199 2.08 -20.85 -10.31
CA SER A 199 3.17 -20.78 -9.34
C SER A 199 3.80 -19.38 -9.34
N TRP A 200 4.31 -18.97 -8.18
CA TRP A 200 4.93 -17.66 -7.95
C TRP A 200 6.12 -17.36 -8.90
N ASP A 201 6.78 -18.39 -9.41
CA ASP A 201 7.94 -18.32 -10.32
C ASP A 201 7.58 -18.45 -11.80
N GLU A 202 6.32 -18.75 -12.13
CA GLU A 202 5.86 -18.83 -13.51
C GLU A 202 5.66 -17.45 -14.13
N PRO A 203 6.41 -17.08 -15.19
CA PRO A 203 6.18 -15.82 -15.90
C PRO A 203 4.79 -15.80 -16.54
N GLN A 204 4.15 -14.64 -16.43
CA GLN A 204 2.86 -14.34 -17.05
C GLN A 204 3.00 -13.11 -17.92
N PHE A 205 2.28 -13.07 -19.04
CA PHE A 205 2.43 -12.09 -20.08
C PHE A 205 3.83 -12.04 -20.71
N THR A 206 3.84 -11.75 -21.98
CA THR A 206 5.05 -11.43 -22.73
C THR A 206 5.46 -9.97 -22.48
N HIS A 207 6.69 -9.63 -22.85
CA HIS A 207 7.18 -8.25 -22.82
C HIS A 207 6.24 -7.29 -23.58
N ASP A 208 5.74 -7.69 -24.75
CA ASP A 208 4.92 -6.81 -25.59
C ASP A 208 3.52 -6.57 -25.01
N GLU A 209 2.95 -7.54 -24.32
CA GLU A 209 1.68 -7.40 -23.59
C GLU A 209 1.82 -6.44 -22.41
N ILE A 210 2.91 -6.54 -21.63
CA ILE A 210 3.15 -5.58 -20.53
C ILE A 210 3.48 -4.20 -21.13
N ARG A 211 4.27 -4.14 -22.21
CA ARG A 211 4.64 -2.90 -22.87
C ARG A 211 3.45 -2.13 -23.42
N VAL A 212 2.46 -2.83 -23.99
CA VAL A 212 1.24 -2.16 -24.46
C VAL A 212 0.44 -1.57 -23.29
N ALA A 213 0.38 -2.25 -22.14
CA ALA A 213 -0.27 -1.69 -20.95
C ALA A 213 0.42 -0.40 -20.48
N VAL A 214 1.77 -0.38 -20.45
CA VAL A 214 2.57 0.81 -20.11
C VAL A 214 2.29 1.95 -21.11
N THR A 215 2.29 1.65 -22.41
CA THR A 215 2.08 2.65 -23.46
C THR A 215 0.67 3.24 -23.38
N GLU A 216 -0.35 2.43 -23.23
CA GLU A 216 -1.75 2.90 -23.13
C GLU A 216 -2.00 3.71 -21.86
N ALA A 217 -1.46 3.30 -20.72
CA ALA A 217 -1.56 4.05 -19.46
C ALA A 217 -0.93 5.45 -19.61
N ALA A 218 0.26 5.52 -20.25
CA ALA A 218 0.98 6.76 -20.48
C ALA A 218 0.18 7.78 -21.33
N THR A 219 -0.66 7.33 -22.28
CA THR A 219 -1.53 8.23 -23.06
C THR A 219 -2.49 9.03 -22.19
N ARG A 220 -2.83 8.51 -21.02
CA ARG A 220 -3.69 9.14 -20.01
C ARG A 220 -2.89 9.70 -18.82
N ARG A 221 -1.55 9.77 -18.93
CA ARG A 221 -0.64 10.20 -17.84
C ARG A 221 -0.81 9.32 -16.58
N LYS A 222 -1.09 8.04 -16.79
CA LYS A 222 -1.19 7.03 -15.74
C LYS A 222 0.00 6.09 -15.79
N THR A 223 0.29 5.46 -14.67
CA THR A 223 1.41 4.55 -14.47
C THR A 223 0.93 3.10 -14.42
N VAL A 224 1.87 2.16 -14.51
CA VAL A 224 1.62 0.73 -14.35
C VAL A 224 2.39 0.21 -13.16
N ALA A 225 1.69 -0.42 -12.22
CA ALA A 225 2.22 -1.21 -11.12
C ALA A 225 2.16 -2.69 -11.49
N VAL A 226 3.23 -3.45 -11.23
CA VAL A 226 3.31 -4.86 -11.63
C VAL A 226 3.50 -5.77 -10.42
N HIS A 227 2.63 -6.77 -10.26
CA HIS A 227 2.90 -7.93 -9.40
C HIS A 227 3.91 -8.82 -10.11
N ALA A 228 5.04 -9.09 -9.49
CA ALA A 228 6.01 -10.06 -9.95
C ALA A 228 6.86 -10.58 -8.79
N GLU A 229 6.92 -11.89 -8.62
CA GLU A 229 7.66 -12.56 -7.56
C GLU A 229 8.90 -13.26 -8.13
N GLY A 230 8.75 -14.09 -9.17
CA GLY A 230 9.83 -14.82 -9.84
C GLY A 230 10.67 -13.92 -10.77
N VAL A 231 11.98 -14.19 -10.84
CA VAL A 231 12.98 -13.35 -11.51
C VAL A 231 12.71 -13.12 -12.99
N ASP A 232 12.21 -14.12 -13.72
CA ASP A 232 11.98 -13.99 -15.17
C ASP A 232 10.81 -13.03 -15.49
N GLY A 233 9.72 -13.12 -14.70
CA GLY A 233 8.62 -12.16 -14.80
C GLY A 233 9.04 -10.74 -14.37
N ILE A 234 9.88 -10.63 -13.33
CA ILE A 234 10.44 -9.33 -12.89
C ILE A 234 11.26 -8.71 -14.03
N ARG A 235 12.16 -9.46 -14.65
CA ARG A 235 12.99 -8.97 -15.77
C ARG A 235 12.13 -8.53 -16.95
N THR A 236 11.12 -9.32 -17.31
CA THR A 236 10.18 -9.00 -18.38
C THR A 236 9.43 -7.69 -18.09
N ALA A 237 8.92 -7.53 -16.87
CA ALA A 237 8.21 -6.33 -16.44
C ALA A 237 9.10 -5.08 -16.43
N LEU A 238 10.31 -5.20 -15.87
CA LEU A 238 11.29 -4.11 -15.89
C LEU A 238 11.68 -3.72 -17.32
N GLY A 239 11.90 -4.73 -18.19
CA GLY A 239 12.17 -4.49 -19.62
C GLY A 239 11.05 -3.74 -20.31
N ALA A 240 9.80 -3.96 -19.94
CA ALA A 240 8.63 -3.26 -20.47
C ALA A 240 8.46 -1.83 -19.92
N GLY A 241 9.22 -1.43 -18.90
CA GLY A 241 9.24 -0.05 -18.38
C GLY A 241 8.10 0.26 -17.41
N VAL A 242 7.76 -0.66 -16.53
CA VAL A 242 6.77 -0.46 -15.46
C VAL A 242 7.23 0.59 -14.45
N HIS A 243 6.29 1.29 -13.83
CA HIS A 243 6.56 2.34 -12.87
C HIS A 243 6.93 1.80 -11.48
N SER A 244 6.24 0.78 -11.00
CA SER A 244 6.53 0.15 -9.72
C SER A 244 6.46 -1.37 -9.81
N LEU A 245 7.42 -2.01 -9.14
CA LEU A 245 7.51 -3.44 -8.93
C LEU A 245 6.95 -3.74 -7.53
N GLU A 246 5.87 -4.51 -7.49
CA GLU A 246 5.24 -4.98 -6.28
C GLU A 246 5.81 -6.36 -5.92
N HIS A 247 6.04 -6.60 -4.65
CA HIS A 247 6.73 -7.77 -4.11
C HIS A 247 8.20 -7.80 -4.55
N GLY A 248 8.52 -8.31 -5.73
CA GLY A 248 9.90 -8.33 -6.24
C GLY A 248 10.85 -9.12 -5.35
N TRP A 249 10.36 -10.16 -4.67
CA TRP A 249 11.15 -10.85 -3.65
C TRP A 249 12.39 -11.56 -4.21
N PHE A 250 12.31 -12.01 -5.47
CA PHE A 250 13.39 -12.75 -6.09
C PHE A 250 14.12 -11.97 -7.20
N ILE A 251 14.32 -10.64 -6.96
CA ILE A 251 15.20 -9.83 -7.79
C ILE A 251 16.63 -10.41 -7.79
N ASP A 252 17.34 -10.15 -8.89
CA ASP A 252 18.77 -10.37 -8.99
C ASP A 252 19.53 -9.07 -9.30
N GLU A 253 20.83 -9.14 -9.47
CA GLU A 253 21.67 -7.98 -9.76
C GLU A 253 21.23 -7.23 -11.04
N GLN A 254 20.82 -7.95 -12.08
CA GLN A 254 20.32 -7.34 -13.31
C GLN A 254 19.02 -6.57 -13.08
N CYS A 255 18.14 -7.09 -12.22
CA CYS A 255 16.92 -6.40 -11.81
C CYS A 255 17.26 -5.12 -11.04
N VAL A 256 18.20 -5.17 -10.09
CA VAL A 256 18.68 -3.99 -9.35
C VAL A 256 19.22 -2.93 -10.29
N ASP A 257 20.11 -3.31 -11.22
CA ASP A 257 20.66 -2.39 -12.22
C ASP A 257 19.57 -1.74 -13.09
N SER A 258 18.58 -2.54 -13.49
CA SER A 258 17.45 -2.06 -14.29
C SER A 258 16.59 -1.05 -13.52
N MET A 259 16.27 -1.35 -12.26
CA MET A 259 15.51 -0.43 -11.39
C MET A 259 16.25 0.89 -11.17
N LEU A 260 17.55 0.83 -10.90
CA LEU A 260 18.39 2.03 -10.72
C LEU A 260 18.42 2.89 -12.00
N LYS A 261 18.62 2.26 -13.16
CA LYS A 261 18.69 2.94 -14.46
C LYS A 261 17.37 3.62 -14.83
N GLN A 262 16.25 2.99 -14.54
CA GLN A 262 14.92 3.45 -14.94
C GLN A 262 14.23 4.29 -13.87
N GLY A 263 14.71 4.25 -12.63
CA GLY A 263 14.06 4.86 -11.49
C GLY A 263 12.76 4.15 -11.08
N THR A 264 12.64 2.86 -11.39
CA THR A 264 11.47 2.04 -11.00
C THR A 264 11.37 1.94 -9.49
N TRP A 265 10.18 2.15 -8.96
CA TRP A 265 9.88 1.97 -7.54
C TRP A 265 9.81 0.50 -7.16
N TRP A 266 10.28 0.17 -5.98
CA TRP A 266 10.08 -1.14 -5.35
C TRP A 266 9.14 -1.01 -4.16
N VAL A 267 8.05 -1.78 -4.15
CA VAL A 267 7.06 -1.88 -3.07
C VAL A 267 7.08 -3.31 -2.54
N PRO A 268 7.93 -3.62 -1.54
CA PRO A 268 8.38 -4.98 -1.26
C PRO A 268 7.38 -5.87 -0.52
N THR A 269 6.43 -5.32 0.22
CA THR A 269 5.40 -6.07 0.98
C THR A 269 5.97 -7.23 1.82
N LEU A 270 7.01 -6.95 2.60
CA LEU A 270 7.83 -7.95 3.27
C LEU A 270 7.11 -8.70 4.40
N ALA A 271 6.18 -8.01 5.07
CA ALA A 271 5.44 -8.58 6.20
C ALA A 271 4.43 -9.65 5.80
N LEU A 272 4.02 -9.69 4.53
CA LEU A 272 2.91 -10.54 4.05
C LEU A 272 3.12 -12.01 4.36
N VAL A 273 4.26 -12.58 3.95
CA VAL A 273 4.54 -14.01 4.11
C VAL A 273 4.80 -14.39 5.56
N PRO A 274 5.66 -13.69 6.32
CA PRO A 274 5.87 -13.97 7.74
C PRO A 274 4.58 -13.95 8.57
N LEU A 275 3.75 -12.90 8.41
CA LEU A 275 2.49 -12.79 9.15
C LEU A 275 1.46 -13.84 8.73
N SER A 276 1.39 -14.17 7.43
CA SER A 276 0.53 -15.25 6.96
C SER A 276 0.88 -16.58 7.66
N LEU A 277 2.17 -16.91 7.78
CA LEU A 277 2.64 -18.10 8.48
C LEU A 277 2.34 -18.06 9.98
N GLU A 278 2.46 -16.90 10.63
CA GLU A 278 2.11 -16.73 12.05
C GLU A 278 0.60 -16.93 12.28
N HIS A 279 -0.25 -16.31 11.43
CA HIS A 279 -1.71 -16.46 11.51
C HIS A 279 -2.18 -17.90 11.30
N ARG A 280 -1.50 -18.67 10.42
CA ARG A 280 -1.82 -20.08 10.22
C ARG A 280 -1.53 -20.92 11.45
N LYS A 281 -0.43 -20.67 12.16
CA LYS A 281 -0.11 -21.35 13.41
C LYS A 281 -1.17 -21.11 14.50
N ALA A 282 -1.74 -19.90 14.51
CA ALA A 282 -2.74 -19.50 15.51
C ALA A 282 -4.16 -20.00 15.20
N ASN A 283 -4.47 -20.45 13.97
CA ASN A 283 -5.83 -20.69 13.51
C ASN A 283 -6.04 -22.12 12.99
N THR A 284 -6.76 -22.96 13.78
CA THR A 284 -7.05 -24.36 13.45
C THR A 284 -8.32 -24.58 12.63
N ALA A 285 -9.05 -23.50 12.27
CA ALA A 285 -10.40 -23.58 11.66
C ALA A 285 -10.42 -23.58 10.13
N TRP A 286 -9.27 -23.67 9.47
CA TRP A 286 -9.16 -23.66 8.01
C TRP A 286 -9.27 -25.08 7.42
N ASP A 287 -9.71 -25.19 6.15
CA ASP A 287 -9.73 -26.48 5.43
C ASP A 287 -8.31 -27.06 5.35
N LYS A 288 -8.08 -28.19 6.06
CA LYS A 288 -6.76 -28.74 6.34
C LYS A 288 -5.95 -29.08 5.06
N GLN A 289 -6.62 -29.46 3.96
CA GLN A 289 -5.93 -29.91 2.74
C GLN A 289 -5.44 -28.73 1.87
N GLN A 290 -6.29 -27.73 1.64
CA GLN A 290 -5.92 -26.54 0.85
C GLN A 290 -4.85 -25.74 1.59
N LEU A 291 -4.96 -25.67 2.89
CA LEU A 291 -4.00 -25.01 3.79
C LEU A 291 -2.64 -25.67 3.82
N ALA A 292 -2.59 -27.01 3.76
CA ALA A 292 -1.31 -27.71 3.77
C ALA A 292 -0.47 -27.35 2.53
N ASN A 293 -1.10 -27.30 1.35
CA ASN A 293 -0.39 -27.00 0.10
C ASN A 293 0.06 -25.53 0.04
N GLU A 294 -0.81 -24.59 0.45
CA GLU A 294 -0.44 -23.18 0.52
C GLU A 294 0.64 -22.93 1.58
N ALA A 295 0.55 -23.59 2.75
CA ALA A 295 1.56 -23.47 3.80
C ALA A 295 2.94 -23.98 3.37
N VAL A 296 2.99 -25.03 2.55
CA VAL A 296 4.26 -25.52 1.98
C VAL A 296 4.86 -24.47 1.04
N LYS A 297 4.06 -23.91 0.13
CA LYS A 297 4.51 -22.83 -0.77
C LYS A 297 4.99 -21.58 0.02
N GLU A 298 4.24 -21.14 1.02
CA GLU A 298 4.62 -20.00 1.85
C GLU A 298 5.93 -20.25 2.62
N HIS A 299 6.13 -21.47 3.13
CA HIS A 299 7.36 -21.81 3.84
C HIS A 299 8.57 -21.78 2.91
N GLU A 300 8.43 -22.36 1.72
CA GLU A 300 9.48 -22.32 0.68
C GLU A 300 9.82 -20.87 0.29
N ILE A 301 8.81 -20.04 0.05
CA ILE A 301 9.00 -18.62 -0.28
C ILE A 301 9.69 -17.90 0.87
N PHE A 302 9.25 -18.11 2.11
CA PHE A 302 9.86 -17.49 3.28
C PHE A 302 11.35 -17.83 3.43
N GLU A 303 11.71 -19.11 3.30
CA GLU A 303 13.11 -19.54 3.34
C GLU A 303 13.96 -18.92 2.21
N ARG A 304 13.38 -18.81 1.02
CA ARG A 304 14.03 -18.15 -0.12
C ARG A 304 14.17 -16.65 0.08
N MET A 305 13.15 -15.98 0.61
CA MET A 305 13.19 -14.56 0.96
C MET A 305 14.34 -14.25 1.93
N GLN A 306 14.53 -15.09 2.96
CA GLN A 306 15.64 -14.93 3.90
C GLN A 306 17.01 -14.97 3.22
N LYS A 307 17.18 -15.76 2.16
CA LYS A 307 18.42 -15.84 1.38
C LYS A 307 18.64 -14.59 0.50
N GLN A 308 17.58 -13.85 0.19
CA GLN A 308 17.64 -12.62 -0.60
C GLN A 308 18.02 -11.37 0.22
N ILE A 309 17.91 -11.41 1.53
CA ILE A 309 18.15 -10.26 2.41
C ILE A 309 19.49 -9.53 2.12
N PRO A 310 20.61 -10.21 1.87
CA PRO A 310 21.86 -9.52 1.53
C PRO A 310 21.76 -8.68 0.26
N LEU A 311 21.11 -9.21 -0.79
CA LEU A 311 20.90 -8.47 -2.06
C LEU A 311 19.94 -7.30 -1.88
N TRP A 312 18.88 -7.49 -1.10
CA TRP A 312 17.93 -6.40 -0.81
C TRP A 312 18.59 -5.24 -0.08
N LYS A 313 19.44 -5.52 0.92
CA LYS A 313 20.23 -4.51 1.62
C LYS A 313 21.18 -3.77 0.68
N ASP A 314 21.82 -4.50 -0.24
CA ASP A 314 22.69 -3.89 -1.25
C ASP A 314 21.90 -3.01 -2.22
N ALA A 315 20.75 -3.47 -2.71
CA ALA A 315 19.86 -2.71 -3.58
C ALA A 315 19.44 -1.37 -2.97
N VAL A 316 19.03 -1.39 -1.68
CA VAL A 316 18.68 -0.17 -0.94
C VAL A 316 19.88 0.74 -0.77
N LYS A 317 21.05 0.19 -0.39
CA LYS A 317 22.30 0.95 -0.25
C LYS A 317 22.74 1.59 -1.56
N ARG A 318 22.53 0.94 -2.69
CA ARG A 318 22.81 1.47 -4.03
C ARG A 318 21.82 2.52 -4.50
N GLY A 319 20.71 2.72 -3.80
CA GLY A 319 19.75 3.78 -4.06
C GLY A 319 18.50 3.37 -4.84
N VAL A 320 18.14 2.07 -4.86
CA VAL A 320 16.84 1.64 -5.37
C VAL A 320 15.74 2.39 -4.62
N LYS A 321 14.80 2.96 -5.36
CA LYS A 321 13.68 3.70 -4.78
C LYS A 321 12.71 2.73 -4.11
N VAL A 322 12.55 2.82 -2.80
CA VAL A 322 11.60 1.98 -2.05
C VAL A 322 10.44 2.84 -1.57
N ALA A 323 9.21 2.33 -1.75
CA ALA A 323 8.00 2.89 -1.15
C ALA A 323 7.32 1.84 -0.29
N PHE A 324 6.76 2.29 0.84
CA PHE A 324 6.03 1.44 1.78
C PHE A 324 4.76 0.88 1.14
N GLY A 325 4.50 -0.40 1.35
CA GLY A 325 3.28 -1.09 0.94
C GLY A 325 3.19 -2.46 1.60
N THR A 326 1.99 -2.88 1.95
CA THR A 326 1.79 -4.01 2.86
C THR A 326 1.13 -5.23 2.23
N ASP A 327 0.42 -5.03 1.12
CA ASP A 327 -0.52 -6.02 0.56
C ASP A 327 -1.59 -6.44 1.59
N GLN A 328 -2.08 -5.44 2.36
CA GLN A 328 -3.21 -5.65 3.25
C GLN A 328 -4.36 -6.30 2.51
N SER A 329 -4.71 -7.51 2.92
CA SER A 329 -5.71 -8.35 2.26
C SER A 329 -6.31 -9.35 3.25
N HIS A 330 -6.37 -10.62 2.86
CA HIS A 330 -6.77 -11.72 3.74
C HIS A 330 -5.59 -12.37 4.49
N ARG A 331 -4.36 -12.06 4.10
CA ARG A 331 -3.11 -12.63 4.67
C ARG A 331 -2.46 -11.69 5.68
N LEU A 332 -2.31 -10.43 5.32
CA LEU A 332 -1.97 -9.36 6.25
C LEU A 332 -3.26 -8.67 6.63
N LEU A 333 -3.66 -8.80 7.90
CA LEU A 333 -4.97 -8.34 8.34
C LEU A 333 -5.00 -6.80 8.48
N VAL A 334 -6.19 -6.24 8.34
CA VAL A 334 -6.39 -4.82 8.59
C VAL A 334 -5.97 -4.46 10.02
N GLY A 335 -5.19 -3.42 10.16
CA GLY A 335 -4.61 -2.99 11.44
C GLY A 335 -3.19 -3.47 11.68
N GLU A 336 -2.65 -4.35 10.85
CA GLU A 336 -1.28 -4.85 10.91
C GLU A 336 -0.33 -4.13 9.91
N ASN A 337 -0.82 -3.14 9.17
CA ASN A 337 -0.03 -2.43 8.16
C ASN A 337 1.32 -1.93 8.70
N MET A 338 1.36 -1.45 9.94
CA MET A 338 2.58 -0.87 10.52
C MET A 338 3.69 -1.89 10.78
N VAL A 339 3.39 -3.20 10.75
CA VAL A 339 4.39 -4.26 10.91
C VAL A 339 5.42 -4.26 9.77
N GLU A 340 5.05 -3.77 8.58
CA GLU A 340 5.97 -3.64 7.44
C GLU A 340 7.22 -2.80 7.80
N PHE A 341 7.09 -1.78 8.64
CA PHE A 341 8.22 -0.95 9.08
C PHE A 341 9.35 -1.75 9.72
N ARG A 342 8.99 -2.73 10.57
CA ARG A 342 9.97 -3.61 11.20
C ARG A 342 10.77 -4.38 10.17
N PHE A 343 10.09 -4.96 9.18
CA PHE A 343 10.75 -5.70 8.11
C PHE A 343 11.61 -4.81 7.21
N MET A 344 11.19 -3.56 6.95
CA MET A 344 12.02 -2.61 6.22
C MET A 344 13.32 -2.29 6.97
N VAL A 345 13.28 -2.16 8.30
CA VAL A 345 14.48 -1.96 9.11
C VAL A 345 15.32 -3.25 9.17
N ASP A 346 14.73 -4.36 9.52
CA ASP A 346 15.46 -5.62 9.78
C ASP A 346 16.01 -6.25 8.48
N TRP A 347 15.20 -6.27 7.40
CA TRP A 347 15.51 -7.01 6.17
C TRP A 347 16.08 -6.13 5.06
N LEU A 348 15.65 -4.87 4.94
CA LEU A 348 16.24 -3.94 3.97
C LEU A 348 17.42 -3.14 4.53
N GLY A 349 17.65 -3.20 5.85
CA GLY A 349 18.73 -2.45 6.51
C GLY A 349 18.50 -0.94 6.52
N MET A 350 17.25 -0.49 6.41
CA MET A 350 16.90 0.91 6.51
C MET A 350 17.05 1.42 7.96
N THR A 351 17.44 2.66 8.13
CA THR A 351 17.24 3.33 9.41
C THR A 351 15.75 3.57 9.65
N PRO A 352 15.29 3.72 10.91
CA PRO A 352 13.91 4.10 11.19
C PRO A 352 13.43 5.35 10.42
N MET A 353 14.30 6.37 10.29
CA MET A 353 13.98 7.57 9.49
C MET A 353 13.78 7.22 8.01
N GLN A 354 14.63 6.39 7.41
CA GLN A 354 14.47 5.98 6.02
C GLN A 354 13.17 5.19 5.81
N ALA A 355 12.80 4.32 6.75
CA ALA A 355 11.54 3.59 6.72
C ALA A 355 10.33 4.54 6.82
N LEU A 356 10.34 5.53 7.72
CA LEU A 356 9.29 6.56 7.80
C LEU A 356 9.18 7.38 6.51
N VAL A 357 10.31 7.79 5.95
CA VAL A 357 10.36 8.55 4.68
C VAL A 357 9.79 7.71 3.52
N SER A 358 10.03 6.39 3.51
CA SER A 358 9.47 5.49 2.49
C SER A 358 7.95 5.38 2.55
N ALA A 359 7.35 5.61 3.72
CA ALA A 359 5.91 5.56 3.96
C ALA A 359 5.23 6.94 3.91
N THR A 360 5.98 7.98 3.67
CA THR A 360 5.53 9.37 3.67
C THR A 360 5.91 10.06 2.35
N SER A 361 6.96 10.87 2.32
CA SER A 361 7.32 11.62 1.10
C SER A 361 7.68 10.73 -0.10
N ARG A 362 8.37 9.61 0.12
CA ARG A 362 8.71 8.67 -0.97
C ARG A 362 7.48 7.93 -1.49
N ALA A 363 6.58 7.49 -0.60
CA ALA A 363 5.31 6.91 -1.02
C ALA A 363 4.47 7.93 -1.79
N ALA A 364 4.42 9.19 -1.35
CA ALA A 364 3.74 10.27 -2.06
C ALA A 364 4.31 10.48 -3.49
N GLU A 365 5.64 10.45 -3.63
CA GLU A 365 6.32 10.50 -4.94
C GLU A 365 5.93 9.28 -5.81
N CYS A 366 5.97 8.08 -5.24
CA CYS A 366 5.61 6.84 -5.94
C CYS A 366 4.18 6.87 -6.50
N ILE A 367 3.23 7.38 -5.72
CA ILE A 367 1.82 7.46 -6.15
C ILE A 367 1.47 8.74 -6.90
N GLY A 368 2.44 9.63 -7.14
CA GLY A 368 2.24 10.90 -7.87
C GLY A 368 1.40 11.94 -7.12
N ARG A 369 1.44 11.95 -5.77
CA ARG A 369 0.68 12.88 -4.91
C ARG A 369 1.62 13.82 -4.17
N GLY A 370 1.84 15.01 -4.74
CA GLY A 370 2.68 16.03 -4.13
C GLY A 370 2.00 16.83 -3.01
N ASP A 371 0.78 16.54 -2.64
CA ASP A 371 -0.04 17.27 -1.65
C ASP A 371 -0.22 16.52 -0.32
N VAL A 372 0.43 15.37 -0.15
CA VAL A 372 0.44 14.52 1.06
C VAL A 372 1.87 14.09 1.41
N GLY A 373 2.05 13.40 2.53
CA GLY A 373 3.30 12.73 2.92
C GLY A 373 4.35 13.63 3.57
N VAL A 374 4.14 14.94 3.66
CA VAL A 374 5.02 15.87 4.37
C VAL A 374 4.17 16.87 5.16
N LEU A 375 4.55 17.16 6.41
CA LEU A 375 3.91 18.19 7.21
C LEU A 375 4.55 19.55 6.92
N GLU A 376 4.10 20.20 5.83
CA GLU A 376 4.54 21.54 5.44
C GLU A 376 3.37 22.38 4.90
N ALA A 377 3.54 23.69 4.82
CA ALA A 377 2.50 24.62 4.37
C ALA A 377 1.94 24.24 2.99
N GLY A 378 0.61 24.30 2.85
CA GLY A 378 -0.13 23.97 1.64
C GLY A 378 -0.48 22.50 1.44
N ARG A 379 0.13 21.59 2.20
CA ARG A 379 -0.19 20.14 2.15
C ARG A 379 -1.48 19.83 2.91
N TYR A 380 -2.09 18.68 2.65
CA TYR A 380 -3.19 18.19 3.46
C TYR A 380 -2.74 17.95 4.90
N ALA A 381 -3.61 18.30 5.84
CA ALA A 381 -3.41 18.05 7.27
C ALA A 381 -3.72 16.56 7.59
N ASP A 382 -2.89 15.68 7.07
CA ASP A 382 -2.85 14.25 7.39
C ASP A 382 -1.79 14.07 8.48
N VAL A 383 -2.21 13.93 9.74
CA VAL A 383 -1.33 13.98 10.92
C VAL A 383 -1.58 12.79 11.83
N LEU A 384 -0.51 12.16 12.29
CA LEU A 384 -0.51 11.16 13.35
C LEU A 384 0.17 11.71 14.61
N VAL A 385 -0.34 11.34 15.78
CA VAL A 385 0.35 11.53 17.06
C VAL A 385 0.57 10.17 17.69
N VAL A 386 1.82 9.86 17.97
CA VAL A 386 2.27 8.57 18.51
C VAL A 386 2.87 8.74 19.89
N ASP A 387 2.44 7.91 20.83
CA ASP A 387 3.00 7.84 22.19
C ASP A 387 4.24 6.95 22.19
N GLY A 388 5.39 7.55 21.89
CA GLY A 388 6.69 6.92 21.75
C GLY A 388 7.56 7.59 20.70
N ASP A 389 8.79 7.14 20.58
CA ASP A 389 9.77 7.61 19.61
C ASP A 389 10.05 6.52 18.56
N PRO A 390 9.48 6.63 17.34
CA PRO A 390 9.68 5.65 16.29
C PRO A 390 11.11 5.67 15.71
N LEU A 391 11.92 6.68 16.00
CA LEU A 391 13.32 6.69 15.60
C LEU A 391 14.19 5.87 16.55
N ALA A 392 13.80 5.76 17.83
CA ALA A 392 14.45 4.90 18.81
C ALA A 392 14.02 3.43 18.65
N ASP A 393 12.72 3.21 18.45
CA ASP A 393 12.16 1.89 18.17
C ASP A 393 10.95 2.02 17.21
N ILE A 394 11.12 1.58 15.96
CA ILE A 394 10.10 1.66 14.95
C ILE A 394 8.86 0.83 15.30
N ARG A 395 8.98 -0.20 16.16
CA ARG A 395 7.90 -1.09 16.57
C ARG A 395 6.82 -0.40 17.40
N VAL A 396 7.08 0.81 17.93
CA VAL A 396 6.05 1.59 18.62
C VAL A 396 4.84 1.87 17.72
N LEU A 397 5.03 1.85 16.39
CA LEU A 397 3.97 2.03 15.40
C LEU A 397 3.05 0.80 15.27
N GLU A 398 3.54 -0.40 15.62
CA GLU A 398 2.75 -1.64 15.58
C GLU A 398 1.67 -1.67 16.67
N GLU A 399 1.87 -0.92 17.76
CA GLU A 399 0.96 -0.87 18.90
C GLU A 399 -0.14 0.18 18.70
N ARG A 400 -1.31 -0.23 18.22
CA ARG A 400 -2.45 0.67 17.96
C ARG A 400 -2.82 1.57 19.15
N THR A 401 -2.63 1.12 20.38
CA THR A 401 -2.90 1.89 21.60
C THR A 401 -1.97 3.10 21.77
N ARG A 402 -0.82 3.10 21.10
CA ARG A 402 0.11 4.23 21.07
C ARG A 402 -0.27 5.30 20.04
N LEU A 403 -1.13 4.97 19.09
CA LEU A 403 -1.63 5.94 18.11
C LEU A 403 -2.74 6.79 18.74
N LYS A 404 -2.39 7.99 19.22
CA LYS A 404 -3.27 8.87 20.00
C LYS A 404 -4.15 9.77 19.14
N LEU A 405 -3.63 10.17 17.97
CA LEU A 405 -4.39 10.94 16.98
C LEU A 405 -4.18 10.34 15.60
N VAL A 406 -5.27 10.15 14.87
CA VAL A 406 -5.29 9.95 13.42
C VAL A 406 -6.15 11.04 12.81
N MET A 407 -5.52 11.91 12.05
CA MET A 407 -6.17 13.01 11.36
C MET A 407 -5.94 12.87 9.85
N GLN A 408 -6.99 13.06 9.07
CA GLN A 408 -6.94 13.11 7.62
C GLN A 408 -7.65 14.37 7.15
N ALA A 409 -6.99 15.18 6.34
CA ALA A 409 -7.52 16.46 5.83
C ALA A 409 -8.10 17.33 6.96
N GLY A 410 -7.39 17.46 8.09
CA GLY A 410 -7.80 18.26 9.24
C GLY A 410 -8.92 17.67 10.10
N ARG A 411 -9.51 16.54 9.71
CA ARG A 411 -10.55 15.85 10.47
C ARG A 411 -9.95 14.71 11.29
N ALA A 412 -10.17 14.72 12.61
CA ALA A 412 -9.76 13.64 13.49
C ALA A 412 -10.73 12.45 13.37
N TYR A 413 -10.17 11.26 13.15
CA TYR A 413 -10.89 9.97 13.12
C TYR A 413 -10.61 9.14 14.38
N THR A 414 -9.43 9.30 14.96
CA THR A 414 -9.06 8.80 16.28
C THR A 414 -8.51 9.98 17.07
N ASN A 415 -8.96 10.16 18.30
CA ASN A 415 -8.41 11.14 19.22
C ASN A 415 -8.57 10.61 20.66
N THR A 416 -7.46 10.26 21.30
CA THR A 416 -7.35 9.79 22.68
C THR A 416 -6.28 10.56 23.47
N LEU A 417 -6.03 11.80 23.01
CA LEU A 417 -5.13 12.75 23.68
C LEU A 417 -5.72 13.31 24.95
#